data_ad05a5ca05dc74c1b35d81857c9564a6
#
_entry.id   ad05a5ca05dc74c1b35d81857c9564a6
#
_cell.length_a   1.000
_cell.length_b   1.000
_cell.length_c   1.000
_cell.angle_alpha   90.00
_cell.angle_beta   90.00
_cell.angle_gamma   90.00
#
_symmetry.space_group_name_H-M   'P 1'
#
loop_
_entity.id
_entity.type
_entity.pdbx_description
1 polymer ?
#
loop_
_entity_poly.entity_id
_entity_poly.type
_entity_poly.pdbx_seq_one_letter_code
_entity_poly.pdbx_strand_id
1 'polypeptide(L)'
;MNIKDKFVVTLNRELGSGGRTVGRKLSERLGVKFYDKILIERLTKEFDLTVEQIEAFKAKKKSWWNEFNAYYKMHGYDTKPLETEVILTNKAMMDTERHILTGLAEQESCVIAGRSAFFIFKDHPNHLNVFIQASEEKRIERLMTKHNMTLEQAKEAINETDTSRETYIQKFVKTTRYDARNYDLVIKMDDLTEDAAADIIMQYIEKQTK
;
A
#
# COMPACT_ATOMS: atom_id res chain seq x y z
N MET A 1 -9.59 -1.99 16.07
CA MET A 1 -8.11 -2.13 15.98
C MET A 1 -7.49 -1.62 17.28
N ASN A 2 -6.48 -2.32 17.81
CA ASN A 2 -5.78 -1.91 19.04
C ASN A 2 -4.35 -1.46 18.69
N ILE A 3 -4.05 -0.17 18.84
CA ILE A 3 -2.71 0.38 18.52
C ILE A 3 -1.64 0.06 19.58
N LYS A 4 -2.01 -0.51 20.73
CA LYS A 4 -1.06 -0.94 21.77
C LYS A 4 -0.40 -2.29 21.42
N ASP A 5 -1.04 -3.06 20.56
CA ASP A 5 -0.53 -4.31 20.04
C ASP A 5 0.00 -4.11 18.60
N LYS A 6 0.67 -5.10 18.04
CA LYS A 6 1.04 -5.04 16.62
C LYS A 6 -0.20 -4.99 15.73
N PHE A 7 -0.21 -4.08 14.79
CA PHE A 7 -1.34 -3.83 13.88
C PHE A 7 -0.88 -3.61 12.43
N VAL A 8 -1.79 -3.81 11.51
CA VAL A 8 -1.59 -3.50 10.08
C VAL A 8 -2.71 -2.57 9.61
N VAL A 9 -2.34 -1.48 8.97
CA VAL A 9 -3.29 -0.66 8.19
C VAL A 9 -2.99 -0.85 6.71
N THR A 10 -3.98 -1.29 5.94
CA THR A 10 -3.83 -1.38 4.48
C THR A 10 -4.62 -0.28 3.79
N LEU A 11 -4.00 0.37 2.81
CA LEU A 11 -4.65 1.35 1.97
C LEU A 11 -4.67 0.87 0.52
N ASN A 12 -5.87 0.58 0.01
CA ASN A 12 -6.08 0.47 -1.42
C ASN A 12 -6.53 1.84 -1.97
N ARG A 13 -6.25 2.12 -3.23
CA ARG A 13 -6.47 3.48 -3.77
C ARG A 13 -6.56 3.49 -5.29
N GLU A 14 -7.28 4.47 -5.83
CA GLU A 14 -7.24 4.83 -7.23
C GLU A 14 -6.02 5.71 -7.54
N LEU A 15 -5.54 5.68 -8.80
CA LEU A 15 -4.47 6.60 -9.22
C LEU A 15 -5.01 8.03 -9.22
N GLY A 16 -4.21 8.97 -8.72
CA GLY A 16 -4.61 10.37 -8.62
C GLY A 16 -5.49 10.72 -7.43
N SER A 17 -5.99 9.74 -6.64
CA SER A 17 -6.82 10.02 -5.46
C SER A 17 -6.08 10.63 -4.26
N GLY A 18 -4.74 10.66 -4.27
CA GLY A 18 -3.95 11.12 -3.11
C GLY A 18 -3.69 10.05 -2.05
N GLY A 19 -4.20 8.83 -2.23
CA GLY A 19 -4.15 7.77 -1.22
C GLY A 19 -2.73 7.38 -0.78
N ARG A 20 -1.69 7.48 -1.65
CA ARG A 20 -0.30 7.26 -1.24
C ARG A 20 0.15 8.30 -0.20
N THR A 21 -0.18 9.56 -0.43
CA THR A 21 0.16 10.66 0.50
C THR A 21 -0.60 10.51 1.82
N VAL A 22 -1.89 10.14 1.77
CA VAL A 22 -2.68 9.83 2.97
C VAL A 22 -2.02 8.70 3.77
N GLY A 23 -1.61 7.62 3.13
CA GLY A 23 -0.95 6.49 3.79
C GLY A 23 0.36 6.89 4.47
N ARG A 24 1.19 7.72 3.83
CA ARG A 24 2.43 8.24 4.41
C ARG A 24 2.14 9.10 5.64
N LYS A 25 1.22 10.08 5.52
CA LYS A 25 0.83 10.94 6.64
C LYS A 25 0.25 10.15 7.81
N LEU A 26 -0.55 9.12 7.52
CA LEU A 26 -1.08 8.23 8.54
C LEU A 26 0.04 7.46 9.25
N SER A 27 1.03 6.94 8.51
CA SER A 27 2.16 6.23 9.11
C SER A 27 3.01 7.13 10.00
N GLU A 28 3.23 8.37 9.61
CA GLU A 28 3.93 9.40 10.40
C GLU A 28 3.18 9.68 11.72
N ARG A 29 1.84 9.83 11.69
CA ARG A 29 1.02 10.06 12.87
C ARG A 29 0.97 8.86 13.82
N LEU A 30 0.98 7.64 13.27
CA LEU A 30 1.01 6.40 14.04
C LEU A 30 2.42 6.03 14.53
N GLY A 31 3.47 6.73 14.07
CA GLY A 31 4.86 6.42 14.40
C GLY A 31 5.33 5.07 13.85
N VAL A 32 4.78 4.62 12.71
CA VAL A 32 5.08 3.31 12.09
C VAL A 32 5.61 3.47 10.67
N LYS A 33 6.17 2.41 10.11
CA LYS A 33 6.69 2.43 8.73
C LYS A 33 5.57 2.38 7.69
N PHE A 34 5.87 3.00 6.55
CA PHE A 34 5.03 3.00 5.36
C PHE A 34 5.63 2.12 4.27
N TYR A 35 4.86 1.15 3.79
CA TYR A 35 5.26 0.24 2.72
C TYR A 35 4.39 0.46 1.49
N ASP A 36 5.01 0.74 0.35
CA ASP A 36 4.33 0.82 -0.94
C ASP A 36 4.96 -0.10 -1.98
N LYS A 37 4.38 -0.11 -3.18
CA LYS A 37 4.85 -0.94 -4.29
C LYS A 37 6.33 -0.73 -4.59
N ILE A 38 6.77 0.52 -4.68
CA ILE A 38 8.13 0.86 -5.08
C ILE A 38 9.14 0.32 -4.08
N LEU A 39 8.85 0.49 -2.79
CA LEU A 39 9.71 -0.03 -1.73
C LEU A 39 9.78 -1.56 -1.75
N ILE A 40 8.63 -2.24 -1.90
CA ILE A 40 8.59 -3.71 -1.95
C ILE A 40 9.33 -4.25 -3.19
N GLU A 41 9.17 -3.62 -4.36
CA GLU A 41 9.92 -4.01 -5.57
C GLU A 41 11.42 -3.81 -5.44
N ARG A 42 11.86 -2.72 -4.82
CA ARG A 42 13.27 -2.48 -4.54
C ARG A 42 13.84 -3.55 -3.60
N LEU A 43 13.13 -3.85 -2.53
CA LEU A 43 13.52 -4.91 -1.61
C LEU A 43 13.65 -6.27 -2.31
N THR A 44 12.68 -6.61 -3.16
CA THR A 44 12.70 -7.86 -3.92
C THR A 44 13.91 -7.94 -4.86
N LYS A 45 14.25 -6.85 -5.54
CA LYS A 45 15.40 -6.77 -6.46
C LYS A 45 16.74 -6.74 -5.74
N GLU A 46 16.86 -5.92 -4.70
CA GLU A 46 18.13 -5.71 -3.96
C GLU A 46 18.58 -6.98 -3.26
N PHE A 47 17.64 -7.73 -2.73
CA PHE A 47 17.96 -8.97 -1.99
C PHE A 47 17.85 -10.24 -2.86
N ASP A 48 17.58 -10.10 -4.17
CA ASP A 48 17.39 -11.24 -5.10
C ASP A 48 16.54 -12.37 -4.50
N LEU A 49 15.43 -11.97 -3.82
CA LEU A 49 14.66 -12.86 -2.97
C LEU A 49 13.84 -13.84 -3.79
N THR A 50 14.25 -15.10 -3.83
CA THR A 50 13.39 -16.21 -4.25
C THR A 50 12.48 -16.65 -3.08
N VAL A 51 11.41 -17.38 -3.38
CA VAL A 51 10.48 -17.90 -2.36
C VAL A 51 11.21 -18.78 -1.35
N GLU A 52 12.14 -19.64 -1.83
CA GLU A 52 12.93 -20.52 -0.97
C GLU A 52 13.86 -19.73 -0.04
N GLN A 53 14.43 -18.63 -0.53
CA GLN A 53 15.30 -17.76 0.29
C GLN A 53 14.49 -17.04 1.37
N ILE A 54 13.25 -16.59 1.06
CA ILE A 54 12.39 -15.95 2.05
C ILE A 54 11.98 -16.92 3.16
N GLU A 55 11.72 -18.19 2.85
CA GLU A 55 11.46 -19.21 3.85
C GLU A 55 12.70 -19.52 4.69
N ALA A 56 13.88 -19.55 4.08
CA ALA A 56 15.15 -19.67 4.79
C ALA A 56 15.43 -18.44 5.68
N PHE A 57 15.00 -17.24 5.27
CA PHE A 57 15.09 -16.02 6.08
C PHE A 57 14.16 -16.02 7.29
N LYS A 58 12.97 -16.62 7.19
CA LYS A 58 12.10 -16.85 8.36
C LYS A 58 12.82 -17.65 9.45
N ALA A 59 13.69 -18.58 9.07
CA ALA A 59 14.51 -19.37 10.00
C ALA A 59 15.71 -18.58 10.58
N LYS A 60 16.20 -17.52 9.89
CA LYS A 60 17.36 -16.70 10.27
C LYS A 60 16.99 -15.26 10.67
N LYS A 61 15.94 -15.07 11.43
CA LYS A 61 15.21 -13.81 11.73
C LYS A 61 16.05 -12.53 12.01
N LYS A 62 17.28 -12.61 12.49
CA LYS A 62 17.99 -11.45 13.05
C LYS A 62 18.86 -10.69 12.03
N SER A 63 19.48 -11.37 11.07
CA SER A 63 20.42 -10.74 10.12
C SER A 63 19.69 -9.95 9.03
N TRP A 64 18.74 -10.56 8.35
CA TRP A 64 17.95 -9.92 7.30
C TRP A 64 17.23 -8.65 7.79
N TRP A 65 16.65 -8.67 8.98
CA TRP A 65 15.96 -7.54 9.56
C TRP A 65 16.87 -6.32 9.76
N ASN A 66 18.12 -6.54 10.15
CA ASN A 66 19.09 -5.46 10.31
C ASN A 66 19.50 -4.86 8.95
N GLU A 67 19.71 -5.67 7.93
CA GLU A 67 20.00 -5.24 6.56
C GLU A 67 18.81 -4.49 5.95
N PHE A 68 17.59 -5.00 6.12
CA PHE A 68 16.37 -4.33 5.73
C PHE A 68 16.21 -2.95 6.38
N ASN A 69 16.43 -2.85 7.69
CA ASN A 69 16.36 -1.58 8.40
C ASN A 69 17.43 -0.58 7.97
N ALA A 70 18.63 -1.05 7.65
CA ALA A 70 19.69 -0.21 7.10
C ALA A 70 19.30 0.33 5.72
N TYR A 71 18.79 -0.54 4.84
CA TYR A 71 18.28 -0.16 3.52
C TYR A 71 17.14 0.86 3.61
N TYR A 72 16.15 0.60 4.48
CA TYR A 72 15.02 1.50 4.71
C TYR A 72 15.46 2.89 5.18
N LYS A 73 16.42 2.96 6.10
CA LYS A 73 16.98 4.23 6.59
C LYS A 73 17.70 5.02 5.50
N MET A 74 18.39 4.33 4.57
CA MET A 74 19.17 4.94 3.51
C MET A 74 18.32 5.45 2.34
N HIS A 75 17.25 4.74 2.00
CA HIS A 75 16.44 5.03 0.80
C HIS A 75 15.07 5.64 1.10
N GLY A 76 14.64 5.66 2.35
CA GLY A 76 13.45 6.33 2.88
C GLY A 76 12.29 6.59 1.92
N TYR A 77 11.48 7.59 2.21
CA TYR A 77 10.30 7.99 1.42
C TYR A 77 10.62 8.79 0.13
N ASP A 78 11.89 9.04 -0.18
CA ASP A 78 12.30 9.92 -1.29
C ASP A 78 12.36 9.18 -2.64
N THR A 79 11.34 8.39 -2.92
CA THR A 79 11.19 7.75 -4.21
C THR A 79 10.29 8.59 -5.10
N LYS A 80 10.86 9.18 -6.15
CA LYS A 80 10.09 9.83 -7.21
C LYS A 80 9.01 8.88 -7.71
N PRO A 81 7.72 9.27 -7.69
CA PRO A 81 6.65 8.45 -8.25
C PRO A 81 6.67 8.56 -9.76
N LEU A 82 6.24 7.56 -10.43
CA LEU A 82 6.07 7.36 -11.86
C LEU A 82 7.28 6.72 -12.58
N GLU A 83 7.50 5.47 -12.30
CA GLU A 83 7.83 4.53 -13.35
C GLU A 83 6.55 3.73 -13.64
N THR A 84 6.20 3.63 -14.91
CA THR A 84 5.06 2.88 -15.43
C THR A 84 4.96 1.53 -14.72
N GLU A 85 3.81 1.23 -14.13
CA GLU A 85 3.61 -0.01 -13.38
C GLU A 85 3.75 -1.22 -14.30
N VAL A 86 4.94 -1.78 -14.44
CA VAL A 86 5.11 -3.11 -15.03
C VAL A 86 4.42 -4.09 -14.09
N ILE A 87 3.28 -4.63 -14.55
CA ILE A 87 2.53 -5.61 -13.78
C ILE A 87 3.29 -6.90 -13.82
N LEU A 88 3.77 -7.26 -12.67
CA LEU A 88 4.33 -8.57 -12.44
C LEU A 88 3.20 -9.60 -12.44
N THR A 89 3.06 -10.32 -13.55
CA THR A 89 1.91 -11.19 -13.85
C THR A 89 2.12 -12.63 -13.40
N ASN A 90 3.13 -12.89 -12.60
CA ASN A 90 3.56 -14.23 -12.23
C ASN A 90 3.10 -14.58 -10.81
N LYS A 91 2.53 -15.79 -10.63
CA LYS A 91 2.09 -16.32 -9.33
C LYS A 91 3.24 -16.35 -8.31
N ALA A 92 4.45 -16.70 -8.73
CA ALA A 92 5.63 -16.73 -7.87
C ALA A 92 5.91 -15.36 -7.23
N MET A 93 5.72 -14.28 -7.97
CA MET A 93 5.93 -12.93 -7.44
C MET A 93 4.84 -12.51 -6.46
N MET A 94 3.58 -12.91 -6.69
CA MET A 94 2.52 -12.69 -5.72
C MET A 94 2.81 -13.43 -4.39
N ASP A 95 3.30 -14.65 -4.49
CA ASP A 95 3.68 -15.45 -3.33
C ASP A 95 4.88 -14.80 -2.60
N THR A 96 5.87 -14.29 -3.35
CA THR A 96 7.00 -13.53 -2.79
C THR A 96 6.53 -12.26 -2.08
N GLU A 97 5.67 -11.46 -2.71
CA GLU A 97 5.09 -10.26 -2.09
C GLU A 97 4.32 -10.58 -0.81
N ARG A 98 3.50 -11.62 -0.84
CA ARG A 98 2.77 -12.09 0.34
C ARG A 98 3.72 -12.43 1.48
N HIS A 99 4.78 -13.18 1.21
CA HIS A 99 5.76 -13.57 2.22
C HIS A 99 6.49 -12.36 2.81
N ILE A 100 6.91 -11.40 1.95
CA ILE A 100 7.54 -10.16 2.40
C ILE A 100 6.57 -9.39 3.31
N LEU A 101 5.35 -9.13 2.86
CA LEU A 101 4.38 -8.33 3.60
C LEU A 101 4.01 -8.97 4.94
N THR A 102 3.76 -10.28 4.97
CA THR A 102 3.46 -10.99 6.22
C THR A 102 4.65 -11.00 7.16
N GLY A 103 5.87 -11.20 6.64
CA GLY A 103 7.09 -11.13 7.44
C GLY A 103 7.32 -9.75 8.06
N LEU A 104 7.03 -8.67 7.34
CA LEU A 104 7.11 -7.30 7.86
C LEU A 104 6.09 -7.08 8.98
N ALA A 105 4.83 -7.48 8.77
CA ALA A 105 3.76 -7.33 9.77
C ALA A 105 4.00 -8.17 11.04
N GLU A 106 4.69 -9.30 10.93
CA GLU A 106 5.12 -10.09 12.09
C GLU A 106 6.20 -9.40 12.94
N GLN A 107 6.98 -8.48 12.35
CA GLN A 107 8.05 -7.79 13.06
C GLN A 107 7.57 -6.51 13.73
N GLU A 108 6.76 -5.71 13.02
CA GLU A 108 6.33 -4.39 13.50
C GLU A 108 4.95 -4.00 12.98
N SER A 109 4.32 -3.02 13.64
CA SER A 109 3.14 -2.35 13.11
C SER A 109 3.49 -1.55 11.85
N CYS A 110 2.60 -1.51 10.87
CA CYS A 110 2.89 -0.83 9.61
C CYS A 110 1.63 -0.35 8.87
N VAL A 111 1.86 0.58 7.95
CA VAL A 111 0.90 1.02 6.95
C VAL A 111 1.37 0.53 5.59
N ILE A 112 0.53 -0.18 4.86
CA ILE A 112 0.84 -0.79 3.57
C ILE A 112 -0.09 -0.23 2.48
N ALA A 113 0.48 0.29 1.39
CA ALA A 113 -0.31 0.83 0.28
C ALA A 113 -0.27 -0.08 -0.95
N GLY A 114 -1.40 -0.73 -1.24
CA GLY A 114 -1.60 -1.61 -2.40
C GLY A 114 -1.13 -3.05 -2.20
N ARG A 115 -0.66 -3.70 -3.29
CA ARG A 115 -0.09 -5.06 -3.30
C ARG A 115 -1.03 -6.15 -2.78
N SER A 116 -2.32 -6.01 -3.05
CA SER A 116 -3.35 -6.92 -2.52
C SER A 116 -3.33 -7.06 -0.99
N ALA A 117 -2.67 -6.13 -0.29
CA ALA A 117 -2.53 -6.18 1.17
C ALA A 117 -3.89 -6.28 1.87
N PHE A 118 -4.92 -5.61 1.34
CA PHE A 118 -6.29 -5.72 1.86
C PHE A 118 -6.80 -7.17 1.94
N PHE A 119 -6.38 -8.03 1.03
CA PHE A 119 -6.76 -9.43 0.99
C PHE A 119 -5.76 -10.31 1.76
N ILE A 120 -4.46 -10.00 1.68
CA ILE A 120 -3.42 -10.73 2.41
C ILE A 120 -3.68 -10.71 3.90
N PHE A 121 -4.13 -9.57 4.44
CA PHE A 121 -4.36 -9.36 5.87
C PHE A 121 -5.83 -9.47 6.29
N LYS A 122 -6.75 -9.92 5.41
CA LYS A 122 -8.18 -9.99 5.73
C LYS A 122 -8.52 -10.76 7.01
N ASP A 123 -7.74 -11.78 7.32
CA ASP A 123 -7.91 -12.61 8.52
C ASP A 123 -6.95 -12.23 9.67
N HIS A 124 -6.20 -11.14 9.53
CA HIS A 124 -5.30 -10.67 10.57
C HIS A 124 -6.12 -10.00 11.71
N PRO A 125 -5.94 -10.42 12.98
CA PRO A 125 -6.84 -10.03 14.07
C PRO A 125 -6.82 -8.53 14.40
N ASN A 126 -5.75 -7.83 14.03
CA ASN A 126 -5.57 -6.41 14.29
C ASN A 126 -5.26 -5.64 13.00
N HIS A 127 -6.22 -5.64 12.09
CA HIS A 127 -6.14 -5.06 10.76
C HIS A 127 -7.20 -4.00 10.54
N LEU A 128 -6.84 -2.90 9.89
CA LEU A 128 -7.75 -1.89 9.36
C LEU A 128 -7.55 -1.77 7.86
N ASN A 129 -8.62 -1.92 7.10
CA ASN A 129 -8.58 -1.87 5.65
C ASN A 129 -9.30 -0.63 5.12
N VAL A 130 -8.58 0.24 4.39
CA VAL A 130 -9.06 1.53 3.90
C VAL A 130 -8.99 1.58 2.38
N PHE A 131 -10.05 2.11 1.74
CA PHE A 131 -10.04 2.45 0.31
C PHE A 131 -10.13 3.96 0.11
N ILE A 132 -9.23 4.52 -0.69
CA ILE A 132 -9.17 5.94 -1.03
C ILE A 132 -9.52 6.11 -2.50
N GLN A 133 -10.60 6.84 -2.78
CA GLN A 133 -11.09 7.13 -4.13
C GLN A 133 -11.28 8.63 -4.34
N ALA A 134 -11.43 9.06 -5.57
CA ALA A 134 -11.85 10.42 -5.94
C ALA A 134 -12.57 10.40 -7.29
N SER A 135 -13.30 11.47 -7.61
CA SER A 135 -13.87 11.64 -8.95
C SER A 135 -12.77 11.68 -10.02
N GLU A 136 -13.11 11.29 -11.23
CA GLU A 136 -12.15 11.28 -12.33
C GLU A 136 -11.55 12.67 -12.56
N GLU A 137 -12.39 13.71 -12.49
CA GLU A 137 -11.98 15.10 -12.66
C GLU A 137 -10.91 15.50 -11.63
N LYS A 138 -11.12 15.17 -10.35
CA LYS A 138 -10.16 15.50 -9.29
C LYS A 138 -8.87 14.70 -9.40
N ARG A 139 -8.94 13.48 -9.88
CA ARG A 139 -7.78 12.63 -10.12
C ARG A 139 -6.93 13.16 -11.27
N ILE A 140 -7.56 13.57 -12.37
CA ILE A 140 -6.92 14.22 -13.51
C ILE A 140 -6.24 15.53 -13.07
N GLU A 141 -7.00 16.43 -12.41
CA GLU A 141 -6.48 17.70 -11.90
C GLU A 141 -5.21 17.50 -11.05
N ARG A 142 -5.23 16.52 -10.16
CA ARG A 142 -4.09 16.19 -9.30
C ARG A 142 -2.88 15.69 -10.09
N LEU A 143 -3.08 14.84 -11.10
CA LEU A 143 -1.98 14.33 -11.93
C LEU A 143 -1.38 15.44 -12.79
N MET A 144 -2.19 16.29 -13.39
CA MET A 144 -1.73 17.45 -14.14
C MET A 144 -0.90 18.40 -13.26
N THR A 145 -1.39 18.71 -12.05
CA THR A 145 -0.73 19.64 -11.14
C THR A 145 0.55 19.09 -10.52
N LYS A 146 0.52 17.82 -10.04
CA LYS A 146 1.66 17.23 -9.31
C LYS A 146 2.73 16.62 -10.20
N HIS A 147 2.36 16.19 -11.42
CA HIS A 147 3.24 15.46 -12.32
C HIS A 147 3.46 16.14 -13.68
N ASN A 148 2.91 17.35 -13.87
CA ASN A 148 2.99 18.12 -15.13
C ASN A 148 2.49 17.34 -16.35
N MET A 149 1.46 16.50 -16.16
CA MET A 149 0.84 15.72 -17.24
C MET A 149 -0.12 16.58 -18.06
N THR A 150 -0.26 16.28 -19.35
CA THR A 150 -1.39 16.78 -20.12
C THR A 150 -2.68 16.06 -19.71
N LEU A 151 -3.83 16.57 -20.14
CA LEU A 151 -5.14 15.95 -19.88
C LEU A 151 -5.17 14.50 -20.41
N GLU A 152 -4.69 14.31 -21.62
CA GLU A 152 -4.65 12.99 -22.29
C GLU A 152 -3.75 12.02 -21.55
N GLN A 153 -2.55 12.47 -21.19
CA GLN A 153 -1.61 11.66 -20.40
C GLN A 153 -2.19 11.26 -19.03
N ALA A 154 -2.90 12.19 -18.36
CA ALA A 154 -3.50 11.91 -17.07
C ALA A 154 -4.63 10.87 -17.18
N LYS A 155 -5.50 10.99 -18.20
CA LYS A 155 -6.58 10.02 -18.48
C LYS A 155 -6.02 8.63 -18.81
N GLU A 156 -5.03 8.57 -19.70
CA GLU A 156 -4.38 7.31 -20.07
C GLU A 156 -3.73 6.64 -18.85
N ALA A 157 -2.95 7.37 -18.07
CA ALA A 157 -2.31 6.86 -16.86
C ALA A 157 -3.33 6.32 -15.84
N ILE A 158 -4.47 7.02 -15.64
CA ILE A 158 -5.55 6.58 -14.77
C ILE A 158 -6.12 5.25 -15.27
N ASN A 159 -6.50 5.19 -16.56
CA ASN A 159 -7.11 4.00 -17.14
C ASN A 159 -6.16 2.79 -17.09
N GLU A 160 -4.92 2.96 -17.52
CA GLU A 160 -3.92 1.89 -17.53
C GLU A 160 -3.63 1.38 -16.10
N THR A 161 -3.36 2.29 -15.17
CA THR A 161 -2.98 1.90 -13.82
C THR A 161 -4.13 1.23 -13.08
N ASP A 162 -5.34 1.77 -13.15
CA ASP A 162 -6.47 1.23 -12.40
C ASP A 162 -6.99 -0.08 -13.02
N THR A 163 -7.01 -0.18 -14.36
CA THR A 163 -7.31 -1.43 -15.07
C THR A 163 -6.31 -2.52 -14.70
N SER A 164 -5.06 -2.16 -14.68
CA SER A 164 -3.95 -3.02 -14.33
C SER A 164 -4.07 -3.56 -12.90
N ARG A 165 -4.37 -2.70 -11.94
CA ARG A 165 -4.62 -3.09 -10.54
C ARG A 165 -5.84 -3.99 -10.40
N GLU A 166 -6.92 -3.67 -11.11
CA GLU A 166 -8.15 -4.47 -11.09
C GLU A 166 -7.90 -5.86 -11.70
N THR A 167 -7.25 -5.93 -12.86
CA THR A 167 -6.87 -7.19 -13.50
C THR A 167 -6.03 -8.08 -12.58
N TYR A 168 -5.06 -7.48 -11.86
CA TYR A 168 -4.26 -8.19 -10.89
C TYR A 168 -5.12 -8.78 -9.77
N ILE A 169 -6.02 -7.98 -9.19
CA ILE A 169 -6.92 -8.43 -8.11
C ILE A 169 -7.87 -9.54 -8.61
N GLN A 170 -8.49 -9.35 -9.76
CA GLN A 170 -9.39 -10.37 -10.34
C GLN A 170 -8.65 -11.68 -10.62
N LYS A 171 -7.44 -11.61 -11.16
CA LYS A 171 -6.65 -12.80 -11.51
C LYS A 171 -6.22 -13.60 -10.28
N PHE A 172 -5.72 -12.94 -9.25
CA PHE A 172 -5.06 -13.60 -8.13
C PHE A 172 -5.92 -13.68 -6.87
N VAL A 173 -6.82 -12.74 -6.65
CA VAL A 173 -7.66 -12.64 -5.45
C VAL A 173 -9.09 -13.11 -5.71
N LYS A 174 -9.51 -13.15 -6.99
CA LYS A 174 -10.85 -13.60 -7.42
C LYS A 174 -12.00 -12.71 -6.88
N THR A 175 -11.73 -11.44 -6.66
CA THR A 175 -12.69 -10.42 -6.26
C THR A 175 -12.44 -9.15 -7.05
N THR A 176 -13.20 -8.08 -6.80
CA THR A 176 -12.93 -6.74 -7.28
C THR A 176 -12.41 -5.85 -6.15
N ARG A 177 -11.46 -4.97 -6.47
CA ARG A 177 -10.97 -3.95 -5.52
C ARG A 177 -12.02 -2.88 -5.20
N TYR A 178 -13.09 -2.79 -5.97
CA TYR A 178 -14.16 -1.81 -5.79
C TYR A 178 -15.32 -2.31 -4.92
N ASP A 179 -15.30 -3.54 -4.47
CA ASP A 179 -16.29 -4.05 -3.54
C ASP A 179 -16.07 -3.45 -2.15
N ALA A 180 -16.98 -2.56 -1.75
CA ALA A 180 -16.91 -1.86 -0.47
C ALA A 180 -16.88 -2.82 0.74
N ARG A 181 -17.39 -4.05 0.61
CA ARG A 181 -17.36 -5.08 1.65
C ARG A 181 -15.96 -5.56 2.00
N ASN A 182 -14.98 -5.24 1.16
CA ASN A 182 -13.57 -5.54 1.42
C ASN A 182 -12.90 -4.53 2.37
N TYR A 183 -13.59 -3.46 2.78
CA TYR A 183 -12.99 -2.33 3.49
C TYR A 183 -13.78 -1.96 4.73
N ASP A 184 -13.06 -1.56 5.78
CA ASP A 184 -13.65 -0.99 6.99
C ASP A 184 -14.03 0.48 6.79
N LEU A 185 -13.28 1.17 5.91
CA LEU A 185 -13.49 2.59 5.63
C LEU A 185 -13.23 2.91 4.16
N VAL A 186 -14.16 3.61 3.52
CA VAL A 186 -14.03 4.14 2.15
C VAL A 186 -14.10 5.66 2.22
N ILE A 187 -13.06 6.33 1.70
CA ILE A 187 -12.96 7.80 1.72
C ILE A 187 -12.95 8.35 0.30
N LYS A 188 -13.86 9.28 0.00
CA LYS A 188 -13.88 10.07 -1.22
C LYS A 188 -13.15 11.39 -0.99
N MET A 189 -12.12 11.65 -1.82
CA MET A 189 -11.16 12.75 -1.62
C MET A 189 -11.50 14.06 -2.33
N ASP A 190 -12.66 14.16 -2.96
CA ASP A 190 -12.99 15.31 -3.83
C ASP A 190 -12.85 16.66 -3.12
N ASP A 191 -13.35 16.73 -1.88
CA ASP A 191 -13.36 17.94 -1.06
C ASP A 191 -12.49 17.81 0.22
N LEU A 192 -11.61 16.79 0.25
CA LEU A 192 -10.75 16.53 1.39
C LEU A 192 -9.28 16.75 1.03
N THR A 193 -8.55 17.33 1.97
CA THR A 193 -7.09 17.31 1.96
C THR A 193 -6.57 15.95 2.42
N GLU A 194 -5.32 15.64 2.09
CA GLU A 194 -4.69 14.39 2.56
C GLU A 194 -4.53 14.37 4.09
N ASP A 195 -4.39 15.54 4.72
CA ASP A 195 -4.35 15.66 6.18
C ASP A 195 -5.71 15.35 6.79
N ALA A 196 -6.79 15.93 6.26
CA ALA A 196 -8.16 15.66 6.73
C ALA A 196 -8.51 14.18 6.58
N ALA A 197 -8.13 13.54 5.48
CA ALA A 197 -8.36 12.10 5.30
C ALA A 197 -7.57 11.26 6.33
N ALA A 198 -6.32 11.63 6.61
CA ALA A 198 -5.54 10.96 7.65
C ALA A 198 -6.15 11.18 9.05
N ASP A 199 -6.69 12.37 9.35
CA ASP A 199 -7.41 12.65 10.61
C ASP A 199 -8.66 11.79 10.76
N ILE A 200 -9.45 11.63 9.69
CA ILE A 200 -10.63 10.75 9.69
C ILE A 200 -10.24 9.31 10.02
N ILE A 201 -9.17 8.80 9.42
CA ILE A 201 -8.68 7.46 9.70
C ILE A 201 -8.21 7.34 11.16
N MET A 202 -7.47 8.33 11.67
CA MET A 202 -7.05 8.35 13.07
C MET A 202 -8.24 8.34 14.03
N GLN A 203 -9.25 9.17 13.79
CA GLN A 203 -10.48 9.18 14.59
C GLN A 203 -11.21 7.83 14.54
N TYR A 204 -11.28 7.19 13.38
CA TYR A 204 -11.85 5.86 13.24
C TYR A 204 -11.11 4.83 14.10
N ILE A 205 -9.77 4.84 14.06
CA ILE A 205 -8.92 3.99 14.88
C ILE A 205 -9.17 4.22 16.37
N GLU A 206 -9.18 5.47 16.82
CA GLU A 206 -9.43 5.85 18.22
C GLU A 206 -10.80 5.38 18.74
N LYS A 207 -11.83 5.46 17.87
CA LYS A 207 -13.19 4.99 18.23
C LYS A 207 -13.30 3.47 18.34
N GLN A 208 -12.46 2.72 17.64
CA GLN A 208 -12.42 1.26 17.71
C GLN A 208 -11.55 0.72 18.86
N THR A 209 -10.64 1.53 19.38
CA THR A 209 -9.79 1.12 20.50
C THR A 209 -10.65 1.03 21.76
N LYS A 210 -11.00 -0.19 22.15
CA LYS A 210 -11.68 -0.51 23.41
C LYS A 210 -10.69 -0.95 24.45
#